data_63de226048826dba9acf6f174f5c8f62
#
_entry.id   63de226048826dba9acf6f174f5c8f62
#
_cell.length_a   1.000
_cell.length_b   1.000
_cell.length_c   1.000
_cell.angle_alpha   90.00
_cell.angle_beta   90.00
_cell.angle_gamma   90.00
#
_symmetry.space_group_name_H-M   'P 1'
#
loop_
_entity.id
_entity.type
_entity.pdbx_description
1 polymer ?
#
loop_
_entity_poly.entity_id
_entity_poly.type
_entity_poly.pdbx_seq_one_letter_code
_entity_poly.pdbx_strand_id
1 'polypeptide(L)'
;AIALYEQVATDRARILGDNHPHTLNTRNNLADAYESAGRRDEAIALYEQVATGLTCVLGPDHPRPLTARNNLASAYASAERHDEAITLYEQVAQDQARALGKDHPHTLTTLNNIAYTYRSVGRLPEAITLYEQVMKDQIRVLGEDHPGTYNTRRELADSYREAGRTDKSITLYEQLLVSSQRVLGADHPFTMAMREELGDVRRELKQRDNPSAD
;
A
#
# COMPACT_ATOMS: atom_id res chain seq x y z
N ALA A 1 -15.49 20.00 -2.72
CA ALA A 1 -14.80 19.16 -3.74
C ALA A 1 -15.76 18.07 -4.27
N ILE A 2 -16.38 17.23 -3.41
CA ILE A 2 -17.24 16.08 -3.80
C ILE A 2 -18.37 16.53 -4.75
N ALA A 3 -19.21 17.49 -4.36
CA ALA A 3 -20.34 17.95 -5.19
C ALA A 3 -19.92 18.41 -6.61
N LEU A 4 -18.73 19.01 -6.75
CA LEU A 4 -18.21 19.38 -8.06
C LEU A 4 -17.81 18.15 -8.89
N TYR A 5 -17.18 17.16 -8.26
CA TYR A 5 -16.85 15.92 -8.96
C TYR A 5 -18.10 15.14 -9.37
N GLU A 6 -19.15 15.09 -8.53
CA GLU A 6 -20.45 14.46 -8.85
C GLU A 6 -21.08 15.10 -10.10
N GLN A 7 -21.12 16.44 -10.12
CA GLN A 7 -21.65 17.17 -11.26
C GLN A 7 -20.83 16.92 -12.54
N VAL A 8 -19.50 17.05 -12.46
CA VAL A 8 -18.61 16.82 -13.61
C VAL A 8 -18.67 15.39 -14.11
N ALA A 9 -18.77 14.41 -13.21
CA ALA A 9 -18.91 12.99 -13.58
C ALA A 9 -20.22 12.76 -14.33
N THR A 10 -21.32 13.32 -13.85
CA THR A 10 -22.64 13.24 -14.51
C THR A 10 -22.62 13.90 -15.87
N ASP A 11 -22.09 15.11 -16.00
CA ASP A 11 -22.02 15.83 -17.27
C ASP A 11 -21.13 15.12 -18.29
N ARG A 12 -19.96 14.59 -17.85
CA ARG A 12 -19.07 13.81 -18.72
C ARG A 12 -19.71 12.51 -19.16
N ALA A 13 -20.41 11.78 -18.29
CA ALA A 13 -21.13 10.57 -18.65
C ALA A 13 -22.21 10.85 -19.71
N ARG A 14 -22.95 11.93 -19.54
CA ARG A 14 -23.99 12.36 -20.50
C ARG A 14 -23.42 12.78 -21.86
N ILE A 15 -22.28 13.49 -21.89
CA ILE A 15 -21.71 14.08 -23.13
C ILE A 15 -20.79 13.08 -23.85
N LEU A 16 -19.97 12.35 -23.09
CA LEU A 16 -18.89 11.52 -23.62
C LEU A 16 -19.20 10.01 -23.54
N GLY A 17 -20.15 9.65 -22.68
CA GLY A 17 -20.48 8.26 -22.35
C GLY A 17 -19.77 7.77 -21.07
N ASP A 18 -20.34 6.71 -20.49
CA ASP A 18 -19.90 6.14 -19.21
C ASP A 18 -18.46 5.61 -19.24
N ASN A 19 -18.08 4.97 -20.34
CA ASN A 19 -16.77 4.32 -20.49
C ASN A 19 -15.71 5.24 -21.12
N HIS A 20 -16.02 6.51 -21.34
CA HIS A 20 -15.04 7.45 -21.88
C HIS A 20 -13.88 7.68 -20.87
N PRO A 21 -12.62 7.72 -21.33
CA PRO A 21 -11.46 7.87 -20.41
C PRO A 21 -11.56 9.05 -19.45
N HIS A 22 -12.11 10.18 -19.90
CA HIS A 22 -12.31 11.35 -19.02
C HIS A 22 -13.41 11.16 -17.99
N THR A 23 -14.47 10.43 -18.33
CA THR A 23 -15.56 10.08 -17.40
C THR A 23 -15.01 9.15 -16.31
N LEU A 24 -14.28 8.10 -16.70
CA LEU A 24 -13.66 7.14 -15.78
C LEU A 24 -12.62 7.80 -14.88
N ASN A 25 -11.79 8.72 -15.39
CA ASN A 25 -10.87 9.50 -14.56
C ASN A 25 -11.60 10.36 -13.51
N THR A 26 -12.72 10.99 -13.91
CA THR A 26 -13.48 11.80 -12.94
C THR A 26 -14.11 10.93 -11.87
N ARG A 27 -14.64 9.77 -12.23
CA ARG A 27 -15.18 8.79 -11.28
C ARG A 27 -14.10 8.26 -10.32
N ASN A 28 -12.89 8.03 -10.83
CA ASN A 28 -11.77 7.64 -9.94
C ASN A 28 -11.48 8.74 -8.91
N ASN A 29 -11.34 9.99 -9.34
CA ASN A 29 -11.09 11.11 -8.43
C ASN A 29 -12.26 11.35 -7.46
N LEU A 30 -13.49 11.07 -7.87
CA LEU A 30 -14.66 11.12 -6.99
C LEU A 30 -14.61 9.99 -5.96
N ALA A 31 -14.20 8.78 -6.36
CA ALA A 31 -14.01 7.66 -5.45
C ALA A 31 -12.94 7.97 -4.40
N ASP A 32 -11.79 8.54 -4.81
CA ASP A 32 -10.73 9.00 -3.89
C ASP A 32 -11.27 10.06 -2.89
N ALA A 33 -12.14 10.96 -3.36
CA ALA A 33 -12.75 11.97 -2.52
C ALA A 33 -13.79 11.37 -1.53
N TYR A 34 -14.55 10.37 -1.94
CA TYR A 34 -15.45 9.63 -1.06
C TYR A 34 -14.69 8.84 -0.01
N GLU A 35 -13.61 8.15 -0.39
CA GLU A 35 -12.74 7.43 0.55
C GLU A 35 -12.17 8.37 1.61
N SER A 36 -11.64 9.52 1.19
CA SER A 36 -11.14 10.57 2.09
C SER A 36 -12.21 11.14 3.03
N ALA A 37 -13.48 11.08 2.63
CA ALA A 37 -14.63 11.52 3.44
C ALA A 37 -15.23 10.37 4.30
N GLY A 38 -14.64 9.17 4.28
CA GLY A 38 -15.14 8.00 4.99
C GLY A 38 -16.38 7.34 4.36
N ARG A 39 -16.77 7.75 3.15
CA ARG A 39 -17.92 7.21 2.38
C ARG A 39 -17.47 5.98 1.59
N ARG A 40 -17.09 4.92 2.31
CA ARG A 40 -16.38 3.75 1.77
C ARG A 40 -17.19 2.97 0.74
N ASP A 41 -18.48 2.71 1.00
CA ASP A 41 -19.34 1.94 0.07
C ASP A 41 -19.53 2.67 -1.26
N GLU A 42 -19.64 3.99 -1.21
CA GLU A 42 -19.79 4.82 -2.41
C GLU A 42 -18.47 4.89 -3.21
N ALA A 43 -17.34 4.93 -2.52
CA ALA A 43 -16.02 4.83 -3.14
C ALA A 43 -15.85 3.48 -3.85
N ILE A 44 -16.16 2.38 -3.19
CA ILE A 44 -16.11 1.02 -3.76
C ILE A 44 -16.96 0.93 -5.02
N ALA A 45 -18.23 1.37 -4.96
CA ALA A 45 -19.12 1.33 -6.12
C ALA A 45 -18.57 2.09 -7.35
N LEU A 46 -17.89 3.22 -7.13
CA LEU A 46 -17.24 3.96 -8.21
C LEU A 46 -15.97 3.27 -8.72
N TYR A 47 -15.12 2.74 -7.83
CA TYR A 47 -13.93 1.99 -8.26
C TYR A 47 -14.31 0.73 -9.06
N GLU A 48 -15.40 0.02 -8.72
CA GLU A 48 -15.93 -1.10 -9.50
C GLU A 48 -16.32 -0.66 -10.93
N GLN A 49 -17.03 0.46 -11.04
CA GLN A 49 -17.39 1.03 -12.34
C GLN A 49 -16.15 1.41 -13.16
N VAL A 50 -15.17 2.04 -12.53
CA VAL A 50 -13.91 2.45 -13.18
C VAL A 50 -13.11 1.23 -13.65
N ALA A 51 -12.94 0.22 -12.79
CA ALA A 51 -12.21 -1.00 -13.12
C ALA A 51 -12.87 -1.75 -14.29
N THR A 52 -14.20 -1.90 -14.24
CA THR A 52 -14.98 -2.55 -15.30
C THR A 52 -14.90 -1.76 -16.59
N GLY A 53 -15.14 -0.44 -16.57
CA GLY A 53 -15.10 0.42 -17.74
C GLY A 53 -13.74 0.46 -18.41
N LEU A 54 -12.66 0.57 -17.63
CA LEU A 54 -11.29 0.55 -18.16
C LEU A 54 -10.94 -0.82 -18.75
N THR A 55 -11.37 -1.91 -18.12
CA THR A 55 -11.16 -3.27 -18.64
C THR A 55 -11.87 -3.46 -19.98
N CYS A 56 -13.10 -2.95 -20.11
CA CYS A 56 -13.87 -3.02 -21.35
C CYS A 56 -13.21 -2.26 -22.50
N VAL A 57 -12.64 -1.08 -22.21
CA VAL A 57 -12.07 -0.19 -23.27
C VAL A 57 -10.64 -0.57 -23.63
N LEU A 58 -9.83 -0.98 -22.67
CA LEU A 58 -8.37 -1.14 -22.83
C LEU A 58 -7.91 -2.60 -22.77
N GLY A 59 -8.79 -3.51 -22.38
CA GLY A 59 -8.43 -4.90 -22.08
C GLY A 59 -7.89 -5.11 -20.66
N PRO A 60 -7.96 -6.34 -20.14
CA PRO A 60 -7.64 -6.66 -18.75
C PRO A 60 -6.16 -6.48 -18.38
N ASP A 61 -5.25 -6.66 -19.33
CA ASP A 61 -3.81 -6.64 -19.12
C ASP A 61 -3.18 -5.23 -19.29
N HIS A 62 -4.01 -4.23 -19.63
CA HIS A 62 -3.50 -2.86 -19.75
C HIS A 62 -3.18 -2.26 -18.36
N PRO A 63 -2.09 -1.46 -18.21
CA PRO A 63 -1.70 -0.90 -16.90
C PRO A 63 -2.82 -0.14 -16.16
N ARG A 64 -3.66 0.59 -16.88
CA ARG A 64 -4.74 1.39 -16.26
C ARG A 64 -5.84 0.54 -15.58
N PRO A 65 -6.44 -0.49 -16.21
CA PRO A 65 -7.32 -1.44 -15.53
C PRO A 65 -6.67 -2.12 -14.33
N LEU A 66 -5.40 -2.52 -14.45
CA LEU A 66 -4.66 -3.15 -13.35
C LEU A 66 -4.51 -2.19 -12.16
N THR A 67 -4.20 -0.90 -12.42
CA THR A 67 -4.17 0.13 -11.38
C THR A 67 -5.56 0.35 -10.76
N ALA A 68 -6.62 0.43 -11.56
CA ALA A 68 -7.98 0.62 -11.05
C ALA A 68 -8.43 -0.55 -10.16
N ARG A 69 -8.12 -1.79 -10.53
CA ARG A 69 -8.38 -2.97 -9.71
C ARG A 69 -7.57 -2.97 -8.41
N ASN A 70 -6.32 -2.47 -8.45
CA ASN A 70 -5.52 -2.29 -7.24
C ASN A 70 -6.14 -1.25 -6.29
N ASN A 71 -6.65 -0.13 -6.83
CA ASN A 71 -7.34 0.87 -6.02
C ASN A 71 -8.65 0.32 -5.41
N LEU A 72 -9.41 -0.48 -6.18
CA LEU A 72 -10.59 -1.17 -5.67
C LEU A 72 -10.23 -2.12 -4.51
N ALA A 73 -9.15 -2.88 -4.64
CA ALA A 73 -8.68 -3.76 -3.55
C ALA A 73 -8.27 -2.96 -2.31
N SER A 74 -7.64 -1.78 -2.49
CA SER A 74 -7.34 -0.85 -1.40
C SER A 74 -8.61 -0.34 -0.71
N ALA A 75 -9.63 0.01 -1.49
CA ALA A 75 -10.91 0.44 -0.95
C ALA A 75 -11.62 -0.68 -0.16
N TYR A 76 -11.55 -1.93 -0.61
CA TYR A 76 -12.03 -3.08 0.16
C TYR A 76 -11.26 -3.21 1.49
N ALA A 77 -9.93 -3.09 1.48
CA ALA A 77 -9.12 -3.14 2.70
C ALA A 77 -9.49 -2.01 3.68
N SER A 78 -9.66 -0.78 3.18
CA SER A 78 -10.10 0.38 3.97
C SER A 78 -11.51 0.20 4.56
N ALA A 79 -12.37 -0.57 3.91
CA ALA A 79 -13.71 -0.93 4.37
C ALA A 79 -13.72 -2.18 5.28
N GLU A 80 -12.56 -2.66 5.72
CA GLU A 80 -12.38 -3.86 6.54
C GLU A 80 -12.83 -5.17 5.85
N ARG A 81 -13.04 -5.14 4.53
CA ARG A 81 -13.37 -6.30 3.69
C ARG A 81 -12.08 -6.99 3.24
N HIS A 82 -11.31 -7.46 4.21
CA HIS A 82 -9.93 -7.90 3.99
C HIS A 82 -9.80 -9.13 3.09
N ASP A 83 -10.71 -10.10 3.18
CA ASP A 83 -10.65 -11.31 2.34
C ASP A 83 -10.87 -10.97 0.86
N GLU A 84 -11.78 -10.03 0.57
CA GLU A 84 -12.04 -9.53 -0.78
C GLU A 84 -10.86 -8.71 -1.30
N ALA A 85 -10.27 -7.89 -0.44
CA ALA A 85 -9.07 -7.13 -0.76
C ALA A 85 -7.90 -8.06 -1.12
N ILE A 86 -7.60 -9.06 -0.28
CA ILE A 86 -6.52 -10.03 -0.52
C ILE A 86 -6.76 -10.77 -1.84
N THR A 87 -7.97 -11.31 -2.04
CA THR A 87 -8.32 -12.04 -3.26
C THR A 87 -8.11 -11.20 -4.51
N LEU A 88 -8.57 -9.94 -4.50
CA LEU A 88 -8.43 -9.05 -5.64
C LEU A 88 -6.97 -8.63 -5.87
N TYR A 89 -6.24 -8.31 -4.81
CA TYR A 89 -4.82 -7.99 -4.89
C TYR A 89 -4.00 -9.16 -5.46
N GLU A 90 -4.25 -10.39 -5.03
CA GLU A 90 -3.55 -11.59 -5.56
C GLU A 90 -3.79 -11.76 -7.06
N GLN A 91 -5.04 -11.58 -7.52
CA GLN A 91 -5.36 -11.58 -8.95
C GLN A 91 -4.62 -10.47 -9.71
N VAL A 92 -4.63 -9.24 -9.16
CA VAL A 92 -3.95 -8.10 -9.78
C VAL A 92 -2.44 -8.33 -9.82
N ALA A 93 -1.82 -8.85 -8.76
CA ALA A 93 -0.40 -9.15 -8.73
C ALA A 93 0.01 -10.20 -9.78
N GLN A 94 -0.81 -11.24 -9.97
CA GLN A 94 -0.60 -12.25 -11.02
C GLN A 94 -0.71 -11.64 -12.43
N ASP A 95 -1.74 -10.84 -12.67
CA ASP A 95 -1.96 -10.16 -13.94
C ASP A 95 -0.82 -9.16 -14.24
N GLN A 96 -0.40 -8.37 -13.25
CA GLN A 96 0.74 -7.46 -13.37
C GLN A 96 2.05 -8.20 -13.63
N ALA A 97 2.29 -9.32 -12.92
CA ALA A 97 3.50 -10.12 -13.14
C ALA A 97 3.55 -10.68 -14.56
N ARG A 98 2.40 -11.07 -15.13
CA ARG A 98 2.28 -11.54 -16.52
C ARG A 98 2.46 -10.40 -17.53
N ALA A 99 1.81 -9.24 -17.32
CA ALA A 99 1.77 -8.14 -18.27
C ALA A 99 3.01 -7.23 -18.21
N LEU A 100 3.52 -6.97 -16.99
CA LEU A 100 4.58 -5.99 -16.74
C LEU A 100 5.89 -6.64 -16.28
N GLY A 101 5.81 -7.84 -15.74
CA GLY A 101 6.92 -8.55 -15.10
C GLY A 101 6.82 -8.57 -13.57
N LYS A 102 7.37 -9.63 -12.97
CA LYS A 102 7.33 -9.82 -11.50
C LYS A 102 8.09 -8.73 -10.72
N ASP A 103 9.10 -8.15 -11.35
CA ASP A 103 9.98 -7.13 -10.77
C ASP A 103 9.52 -5.69 -11.07
N HIS A 104 8.39 -5.55 -11.76
CA HIS A 104 7.88 -4.22 -12.10
C HIS A 104 7.44 -3.47 -10.83
N PRO A 105 7.71 -2.15 -10.69
CA PRO A 105 7.34 -1.39 -9.50
C PRO A 105 5.87 -1.53 -9.09
N HIS A 106 4.94 -1.55 -10.04
CA HIS A 106 3.51 -1.75 -9.73
C HIS A 106 3.23 -3.15 -9.15
N THR A 107 3.90 -4.20 -9.66
CA THR A 107 3.77 -5.56 -9.11
C THR A 107 4.27 -5.61 -7.68
N LEU A 108 5.45 -5.02 -7.41
CA LEU A 108 6.03 -4.96 -6.07
C LEU A 108 5.16 -4.12 -5.11
N THR A 109 4.54 -3.04 -5.60
CA THR A 109 3.59 -2.25 -4.80
C THR A 109 2.36 -3.07 -4.42
N THR A 110 1.78 -3.81 -5.37
CA THR A 110 0.61 -4.68 -5.07
C THR A 110 0.95 -5.77 -4.07
N LEU A 111 2.12 -6.42 -4.20
CA LEU A 111 2.59 -7.40 -3.22
C LEU A 111 2.80 -6.78 -1.84
N ASN A 112 3.30 -5.55 -1.76
CA ASN A 112 3.42 -4.82 -0.50
C ASN A 112 2.06 -4.54 0.14
N ASN A 113 1.03 -4.20 -0.66
CA ASN A 113 -0.33 -4.00 -0.18
C ASN A 113 -0.96 -5.31 0.35
N ILE A 114 -0.68 -6.45 -0.28
CA ILE A 114 -1.08 -7.78 0.23
C ILE A 114 -0.44 -8.02 1.61
N ALA A 115 0.86 -7.78 1.74
CA ALA A 115 1.57 -7.96 3.00
C ALA A 115 1.00 -7.07 4.10
N TYR A 116 0.71 -5.80 3.79
CA TYR A 116 0.05 -4.87 4.69
C TYR A 116 -1.34 -5.39 5.13
N THR A 117 -2.14 -5.90 4.19
CA THR A 117 -3.46 -6.45 4.49
C THR A 117 -3.35 -7.71 5.36
N TYR A 118 -2.38 -8.59 5.11
CA TYR A 118 -2.10 -9.74 6.00
C TYR A 118 -1.75 -9.29 7.43
N ARG A 119 -0.90 -8.28 7.56
CA ARG A 119 -0.55 -7.71 8.86
C ARG A 119 -1.78 -7.15 9.58
N SER A 120 -2.64 -6.38 8.90
CA SER A 120 -3.83 -5.76 9.50
C SER A 120 -4.85 -6.78 10.04
N VAL A 121 -4.87 -8.00 9.50
CA VAL A 121 -5.71 -9.11 10.01
C VAL A 121 -4.95 -10.07 10.94
N GLY A 122 -3.74 -9.70 11.38
CA GLY A 122 -2.95 -10.49 12.32
C GLY A 122 -2.24 -11.71 11.70
N ARG A 123 -2.26 -11.87 10.37
CA ARG A 123 -1.52 -12.93 9.65
C ARG A 123 -0.05 -12.56 9.53
N LEU A 124 0.60 -12.37 10.67
CA LEU A 124 1.99 -11.87 10.75
C LEU A 124 3.03 -12.77 10.05
N PRO A 125 2.96 -14.11 10.11
CA PRO A 125 3.92 -14.95 9.40
C PRO A 125 3.90 -14.74 7.89
N GLU A 126 2.70 -14.63 7.29
CA GLU A 126 2.53 -14.41 5.86
C GLU A 126 2.96 -12.99 5.47
N ALA A 127 2.60 -11.99 6.28
CA ALA A 127 3.01 -10.60 6.07
C ALA A 127 4.53 -10.47 6.06
N ILE A 128 5.21 -11.02 7.07
CA ILE A 128 6.68 -10.99 7.20
C ILE A 128 7.34 -11.67 5.99
N THR A 129 6.88 -12.86 5.62
CA THR A 129 7.46 -13.60 4.49
C THR A 129 7.36 -12.79 3.20
N LEU A 130 6.21 -12.17 2.96
CA LEU A 130 5.98 -11.39 1.74
C LEU A 130 6.77 -10.08 1.75
N TYR A 131 6.83 -9.37 2.88
CA TYR A 131 7.66 -8.18 3.03
C TYR A 131 9.16 -8.45 2.83
N GLU A 132 9.69 -9.57 3.37
CA GLU A 132 11.08 -9.99 3.15
C GLU A 132 11.37 -10.17 1.66
N GLN A 133 10.46 -10.83 0.93
CA GLN A 133 10.60 -11.03 -0.51
C GLN A 133 10.53 -9.71 -1.28
N VAL A 134 9.52 -8.89 -1.01
CA VAL A 134 9.32 -7.58 -1.68
C VAL A 134 10.50 -6.66 -1.42
N MET A 135 10.98 -6.58 -0.18
CA MET A 135 12.14 -5.77 0.18
C MET A 135 13.39 -6.19 -0.60
N LYS A 136 13.66 -7.50 -0.69
CA LYS A 136 14.79 -8.03 -1.47
C LYS A 136 14.70 -7.63 -2.94
N ASP A 137 13.51 -7.76 -3.54
CA ASP A 137 13.31 -7.43 -4.96
C ASP A 137 13.37 -5.91 -5.19
N GLN A 138 12.84 -5.09 -4.29
CA GLN A 138 12.95 -3.63 -4.35
C GLN A 138 14.39 -3.15 -4.23
N ILE A 139 15.19 -3.71 -3.31
CA ILE A 139 16.62 -3.39 -3.20
C ILE A 139 17.33 -3.67 -4.51
N ARG A 140 17.05 -4.81 -5.14
CA ARG A 140 17.65 -5.21 -6.41
C ARG A 140 17.26 -4.31 -7.57
N VAL A 141 16.00 -3.85 -7.62
CA VAL A 141 15.43 -3.13 -8.77
C VAL A 141 15.51 -1.61 -8.60
N LEU A 142 15.23 -1.12 -7.40
CA LEU A 142 15.09 0.30 -7.10
C LEU A 142 16.27 0.86 -6.29
N GLY A 143 17.01 -0.02 -5.61
CA GLY A 143 18.07 0.36 -4.69
C GLY A 143 17.61 0.49 -3.24
N GLU A 144 18.57 0.48 -2.33
CA GLU A 144 18.32 0.55 -0.88
C GLU A 144 17.72 1.88 -0.43
N ASP A 145 18.04 2.96 -1.12
CA ASP A 145 17.66 4.33 -0.78
C ASP A 145 16.35 4.79 -1.43
N HIS A 146 15.69 3.91 -2.18
CA HIS A 146 14.43 4.27 -2.82
C HIS A 146 13.30 4.38 -1.77
N PRO A 147 12.42 5.41 -1.86
CA PRO A 147 11.32 5.59 -0.90
C PRO A 147 10.44 4.34 -0.71
N GLY A 148 10.17 3.60 -1.78
CA GLY A 148 9.43 2.33 -1.71
C GLY A 148 10.15 1.29 -0.87
N THR A 149 11.49 1.19 -0.98
CA THR A 149 12.30 0.27 -0.18
C THR A 149 12.29 0.69 1.30
N TYR A 150 12.31 1.99 1.59
CA TYR A 150 12.21 2.50 2.96
C TYR A 150 10.86 2.14 3.59
N ASN A 151 9.77 2.34 2.86
CA ASN A 151 8.43 2.00 3.36
C ASN A 151 8.31 0.50 3.66
N THR A 152 8.71 -0.37 2.74
CA THR A 152 8.65 -1.82 2.94
C THR A 152 9.53 -2.26 4.12
N ARG A 153 10.73 -1.68 4.26
CA ARG A 153 11.63 -1.97 5.40
C ARG A 153 11.00 -1.56 6.74
N ARG A 154 10.31 -0.42 6.79
CA ARG A 154 9.59 0.03 7.97
C ARG A 154 8.44 -0.91 8.32
N GLU A 155 7.58 -1.26 7.34
CA GLU A 155 6.46 -2.17 7.56
C GLU A 155 6.93 -3.58 8.01
N LEU A 156 8.08 -4.04 7.50
CA LEU A 156 8.70 -5.28 7.96
C LEU A 156 9.22 -5.17 9.40
N ALA A 157 9.83 -4.03 9.77
CA ALA A 157 10.29 -3.79 11.14
C ALA A 157 9.11 -3.79 12.13
N ASP A 158 8.00 -3.12 11.77
CA ASP A 158 6.76 -3.13 12.54
C ASP A 158 6.19 -4.55 12.67
N SER A 159 6.15 -5.30 11.57
CA SER A 159 5.66 -6.69 11.57
C SER A 159 6.51 -7.60 12.46
N TYR A 160 7.82 -7.40 12.49
CA TYR A 160 8.69 -8.12 13.43
C TYR A 160 8.44 -7.71 14.89
N ARG A 161 8.21 -6.43 15.16
CA ARG A 161 7.85 -5.94 16.49
C ARG A 161 6.57 -6.59 17.00
N GLU A 162 5.51 -6.57 16.18
CA GLU A 162 4.22 -7.20 16.49
C GLU A 162 4.32 -8.72 16.69
N ALA A 163 5.22 -9.38 15.94
CA ALA A 163 5.51 -10.81 16.09
C ALA A 163 6.44 -11.14 17.28
N GLY A 164 6.81 -10.17 18.10
CA GLY A 164 7.72 -10.34 19.23
C GLY A 164 9.19 -10.58 18.85
N ARG A 165 9.54 -10.41 17.57
CA ARG A 165 10.92 -10.56 17.06
C ARG A 165 11.68 -9.24 17.17
N THR A 166 11.76 -8.71 18.39
CA THR A 166 12.22 -7.35 18.68
C THR A 166 13.63 -7.05 18.18
N ASP A 167 14.57 -8.02 18.27
CA ASP A 167 15.94 -7.84 17.79
C ASP A 167 16.01 -7.58 16.29
N LYS A 168 15.17 -8.29 15.50
CA LYS A 168 15.08 -8.07 14.05
C LYS A 168 14.46 -6.70 13.71
N SER A 169 13.45 -6.30 14.46
CA SER A 169 12.85 -4.97 14.33
C SER A 169 13.87 -3.87 14.58
N ILE A 170 14.64 -3.95 15.67
CA ILE A 170 15.71 -3.01 16.00
C ILE A 170 16.72 -2.91 14.86
N THR A 171 17.19 -4.06 14.35
CA THR A 171 18.15 -4.10 13.23
C THR A 171 17.65 -3.33 12.01
N LEU A 172 16.39 -3.51 11.62
CA LEU A 172 15.83 -2.83 10.46
C LEU A 172 15.64 -1.33 10.70
N TYR A 173 15.19 -0.93 11.88
CA TYR A 173 15.10 0.49 12.24
C TYR A 173 16.46 1.19 12.30
N GLU A 174 17.52 0.51 12.77
CA GLU A 174 18.89 1.03 12.74
C GLU A 174 19.36 1.28 11.29
N GLN A 175 19.13 0.31 10.41
CA GLN A 175 19.43 0.45 8.98
C GLN A 175 18.66 1.61 8.35
N LEU A 176 17.36 1.75 8.65
CA LEU A 176 16.52 2.86 8.18
C LEU A 176 17.04 4.21 8.67
N LEU A 177 17.41 4.29 9.96
CA LEU A 177 17.91 5.53 10.54
C LEU A 177 19.24 5.95 9.89
N VAL A 178 20.18 5.02 9.71
CA VAL A 178 21.46 5.30 9.04
C VAL A 178 21.27 5.76 7.60
N SER A 179 20.44 5.04 6.83
CA SER A 179 20.17 5.37 5.42
C SER A 179 19.44 6.71 5.29
N SER A 180 18.41 6.95 6.11
CA SER A 180 17.66 8.21 6.06
C SER A 180 18.48 9.41 6.51
N GLN A 181 19.35 9.27 7.51
CA GLN A 181 20.30 10.33 7.89
C GLN A 181 21.25 10.69 6.76
N ARG A 182 21.74 9.69 6.03
CA ARG A 182 22.66 9.89 4.90
C ARG A 182 21.99 10.57 3.71
N VAL A 183 20.75 10.21 3.38
CA VAL A 183 20.06 10.63 2.17
C VAL A 183 19.20 11.88 2.38
N LEU A 184 18.49 11.94 3.50
CA LEU A 184 17.49 12.98 3.79
C LEU A 184 18.00 14.02 4.80
N GLY A 185 19.01 13.66 5.59
CA GLY A 185 19.52 14.48 6.69
C GLY A 185 18.92 14.12 8.05
N ALA A 186 19.59 14.55 9.12
CA ALA A 186 19.24 14.20 10.50
C ALA A 186 17.92 14.82 10.97
N ASP A 187 17.56 15.98 10.44
CA ASP A 187 16.40 16.78 10.84
C ASP A 187 15.18 16.55 9.94
N HIS A 188 15.30 15.65 8.96
CA HIS A 188 14.16 15.31 8.09
C HIS A 188 13.09 14.59 8.91
N PRO A 189 11.78 14.91 8.72
CA PRO A 189 10.67 14.31 9.49
C PRO A 189 10.70 12.78 9.52
N PHE A 190 10.97 12.14 8.39
CA PHE A 190 11.11 10.68 8.31
C PHE A 190 12.26 10.16 9.20
N THR A 191 13.43 10.81 9.15
CA THR A 191 14.59 10.42 9.95
C THR A 191 14.31 10.57 11.45
N MET A 192 13.62 11.65 11.83
CA MET A 192 13.21 11.87 13.22
C MET A 192 12.23 10.80 13.69
N ALA A 193 11.23 10.46 12.86
CA ALA A 193 10.28 9.39 13.15
C ALA A 193 10.99 8.04 13.35
N MET A 194 11.94 7.67 12.48
CA MET A 194 12.70 6.41 12.62
C MET A 194 13.54 6.37 13.89
N ARG A 195 14.06 7.51 14.34
CA ARG A 195 14.81 7.61 15.62
C ARG A 195 13.88 7.38 16.81
N GLU A 196 12.67 7.92 16.77
CA GLU A 196 11.66 7.77 17.81
C GLU A 196 11.20 6.30 17.89
N GLU A 197 10.81 5.70 16.77
CA GLU A 197 10.39 4.30 16.69
C GLU A 197 11.48 3.34 17.21
N LEU A 198 12.74 3.55 16.81
CA LEU A 198 13.87 2.77 17.32
C LEU A 198 14.01 2.91 18.83
N GLY A 199 13.79 4.12 19.36
CA GLY A 199 13.81 4.39 20.80
C GLY A 199 12.72 3.62 21.53
N ASP A 200 11.53 3.58 20.99
CA ASP A 200 10.38 2.87 21.56
C ASP A 200 10.61 1.36 21.60
N VAL A 201 11.00 0.78 20.48
CA VAL A 201 11.28 -0.67 20.40
C VAL A 201 12.39 -1.08 21.37
N ARG A 202 13.42 -0.26 21.55
CA ARG A 202 14.49 -0.52 22.53
C ARG A 202 14.00 -0.41 23.98
N ARG A 203 13.05 0.49 24.28
CA ARG A 203 12.43 0.58 25.61
C ARG A 203 11.59 -0.66 25.92
N GLU A 204 10.80 -1.11 24.98
CA GLU A 204 10.00 -2.34 25.09
C GLU A 204 10.86 -3.57 25.36
N LEU A 205 11.98 -3.70 24.65
CA LEU A 205 12.93 -4.80 24.87
C LEU A 205 13.48 -4.79 26.31
N LYS A 206 13.91 -3.62 26.79
CA LYS A 206 14.44 -3.48 28.17
C LYS A 206 13.40 -3.80 29.24
N GLN A 207 12.15 -3.38 29.06
CA GLN A 207 11.06 -3.68 30.01
C GLN A 207 10.75 -5.18 30.02
N ARG A 208 10.74 -5.83 28.86
CA ARG A 208 10.55 -7.28 28.75
C ARG A 208 11.66 -8.07 29.47
N ASP A 209 12.90 -7.64 29.31
CA ASP A 209 14.07 -8.34 29.86
C ASP A 209 14.30 -8.01 31.33
N ASN A 210 13.67 -6.96 31.88
CA ASN A 210 13.77 -6.55 33.29
C ASN A 210 12.38 -6.16 33.87
N PRO A 211 11.45 -7.12 34.02
CA PRO A 211 10.07 -6.85 34.47
C PRO A 211 9.92 -6.44 35.94
N SER A 212 11.04 -6.37 36.71
CA SER A 212 11.01 -6.12 38.15
C SER A 212 11.57 -4.73 38.53
N ALA A 213 11.66 -3.77 37.64
CA ALA A 213 12.26 -2.46 37.89
C ALA A 213 11.21 -1.33 38.14
N ASP A 214 9.93 -1.67 38.41
CA ASP A 214 8.88 -0.77 38.88
C ASP A 214 8.39 -1.10 40.29
#